data_0258c7dfd749fbb76c79288b90a771b1
#
_entry.id   0258c7dfd749fbb76c79288b90a771b1
#
_cell.length_a   1.000
_cell.length_b   1.000
_cell.length_c   1.000
_cell.angle_alpha   90.00
_cell.angle_beta   90.00
_cell.angle_gamma   90.00
#
_symmetry.space_group_name_H-M   'P 1'
#
loop_
_entity.id
_entity.type
_entity.pdbx_description
1 polymer ?
#
loop_
_entity_poly.entity_id
_entity_poly.type
_entity_poly.pdbx_seq_one_letter_code
_entity_poly.pdbx_strand_id
1 'polypeptide(L)'
;MAKTPPQVLIDVAGVGYEVDVPMSTFYALPATGETLSLFTHLIVREDAHNLYGFASAEERTAFRQLIRISGIGARTALAVLSGMSVSDLAQSVAEQDAARLTRVPGIGKKTAERLLLELKGKVAEGGEARPGGRASEVLQALVALGYSEKEAAAAVKDLAADLPVADAIRAALKTLARR
;
A
#
# COMPACT_ATOMS: atom_id res chain seq x y z
N MET A 1 -20.35 -16.01 -0.31
CA MET A 1 -19.14 -15.68 0.45
C MET A 1 -19.15 -16.48 1.75
N ALA A 2 -18.04 -17.10 2.15
CA ALA A 2 -17.84 -17.68 3.47
C ALA A 2 -16.68 -16.97 4.14
N LYS A 3 -16.71 -16.85 5.47
CA LYS A 3 -15.68 -16.13 6.25
C LYS A 3 -15.14 -17.05 7.34
N THR A 4 -13.87 -17.41 7.25
CA THR A 4 -13.15 -18.17 8.28
C THR A 4 -11.78 -17.50 8.46
N PRO A 5 -11.62 -16.62 9.48
CA PRO A 5 -10.40 -15.81 9.61
C PRO A 5 -9.13 -16.68 9.59
N PRO A 6 -8.09 -16.27 8.91
CA PRO A 6 -7.93 -15.06 8.08
C PRO A 6 -8.36 -15.22 6.62
N GLN A 7 -9.06 -16.31 6.28
CA GLN A 7 -9.46 -16.67 4.92
C GLN A 7 -10.91 -16.29 4.63
N VAL A 8 -11.16 -15.82 3.42
CA VAL A 8 -12.50 -15.53 2.89
C VAL A 8 -12.68 -16.20 1.54
N LEU A 9 -13.86 -16.76 1.30
CA LEU A 9 -14.26 -17.30 0.01
C LEU A 9 -15.12 -16.27 -0.71
N ILE A 10 -14.68 -15.82 -1.88
CA ILE A 10 -15.36 -14.80 -2.69
C ILE A 10 -15.83 -15.45 -3.98
N ASP A 11 -17.12 -15.37 -4.26
CA ASP A 11 -17.70 -15.80 -5.52
C ASP A 11 -17.54 -14.69 -6.58
N VAL A 12 -16.91 -15.05 -7.71
CA VAL A 12 -16.79 -14.18 -8.88
C VAL A 12 -17.36 -14.93 -10.08
N ALA A 13 -18.60 -14.63 -10.42
CA ALA A 13 -19.31 -15.24 -11.55
C ALA A 13 -19.34 -16.80 -11.51
N GLY A 14 -19.55 -17.36 -10.31
CA GLY A 14 -19.62 -18.82 -10.10
C GLY A 14 -18.28 -19.48 -9.82
N VAL A 15 -17.18 -18.74 -9.81
CA VAL A 15 -15.86 -19.22 -9.38
C VAL A 15 -15.57 -18.74 -7.96
N GLY A 16 -15.33 -19.69 -7.04
CA GLY A 16 -14.95 -19.38 -5.65
C GLY A 16 -13.46 -19.14 -5.53
N TYR A 17 -13.07 -17.93 -5.10
CA TYR A 17 -11.69 -17.58 -4.79
C TYR A 17 -11.47 -17.60 -3.30
N GLU A 18 -10.51 -18.42 -2.86
CA GLU A 18 -9.99 -18.36 -1.49
C GLU A 18 -8.95 -17.26 -1.37
N VAL A 19 -9.18 -16.31 -0.48
CA VAL A 19 -8.35 -15.11 -0.32
C VAL A 19 -7.95 -14.97 1.13
N ASP A 20 -6.65 -14.94 1.39
CA ASP A 20 -6.13 -14.62 2.72
C ASP A 20 -6.12 -13.10 2.91
N VAL A 21 -6.70 -12.62 4.01
CA VAL A 21 -6.81 -11.18 4.30
C VAL A 21 -6.24 -10.84 5.67
N PRO A 22 -5.66 -9.65 5.90
CA PRO A 22 -5.33 -9.20 7.24
C PRO A 22 -6.60 -8.95 8.04
N MET A 23 -6.50 -8.98 9.38
CA MET A 23 -7.65 -8.78 10.26
C MET A 23 -8.28 -7.39 10.11
N SER A 24 -7.51 -6.37 9.79
CA SER A 24 -8.00 -5.03 9.42
C SER A 24 -9.01 -5.09 8.27
N THR A 25 -8.63 -5.75 7.16
CA THR A 25 -9.51 -6.00 6.02
C THR A 25 -10.69 -6.89 6.43
N PHE A 26 -10.45 -7.97 7.19
CA PHE A 26 -11.49 -8.93 7.57
C PHE A 26 -12.66 -8.26 8.32
N TYR A 27 -12.36 -7.37 9.26
CA TYR A 27 -13.39 -6.62 10.00
C TYR A 27 -14.12 -5.57 9.16
N ALA A 28 -13.51 -5.09 8.09
CA ALA A 28 -14.10 -4.14 7.16
C ALA A 28 -15.02 -4.81 6.11
N LEU A 29 -15.03 -6.15 6.03
CA LEU A 29 -15.83 -6.86 5.03
C LEU A 29 -17.34 -6.74 5.32
N PRO A 30 -18.16 -6.51 4.28
CA PRO A 30 -19.60 -6.46 4.38
C PRO A 30 -20.20 -7.81 4.79
N ALA A 31 -21.49 -7.89 5.04
CA ALA A 31 -22.18 -9.13 5.38
C ALA A 31 -22.05 -10.19 4.26
N THR A 32 -22.19 -11.47 4.66
CA THR A 32 -22.18 -12.57 3.68
C THR A 32 -23.34 -12.42 2.71
N GLY A 33 -23.04 -12.50 1.39
CA GLY A 33 -24.02 -12.31 0.31
C GLY A 33 -24.01 -10.90 -0.31
N GLU A 34 -23.34 -9.95 0.31
CA GLU A 34 -23.17 -8.61 -0.26
C GLU A 34 -22.00 -8.55 -1.25
N THR A 35 -22.08 -7.57 -2.16
CA THR A 35 -21.01 -7.32 -3.13
C THR A 35 -19.82 -6.64 -2.45
N LEU A 36 -18.62 -7.11 -2.78
CA LEU A 36 -17.38 -6.51 -2.30
C LEU A 36 -16.34 -6.41 -3.40
N SER A 37 -15.38 -5.50 -3.23
CA SER A 37 -14.19 -5.40 -4.06
C SER A 37 -12.96 -5.35 -3.18
N LEU A 38 -11.93 -6.14 -3.51
CA LEU A 38 -10.66 -6.16 -2.80
C LEU A 38 -9.50 -5.89 -3.77
N PHE A 39 -8.49 -5.19 -3.27
CA PHE A 39 -7.20 -5.11 -3.94
C PHE A 39 -6.43 -6.40 -3.69
N THR A 40 -6.03 -7.13 -4.74
CA THR A 40 -5.41 -8.43 -4.58
C THR A 40 -3.92 -8.44 -4.93
N HIS A 41 -3.22 -9.42 -4.37
CA HIS A 41 -1.85 -9.80 -4.71
C HIS A 41 -1.75 -11.31 -4.81
N LEU A 42 -1.36 -11.82 -5.97
CA LEU A 42 -1.17 -13.25 -6.23
C LEU A 42 0.31 -13.60 -6.01
N ILE A 43 0.56 -14.63 -5.22
CA ILE A 43 1.88 -15.26 -5.10
C ILE A 43 1.80 -16.63 -5.75
N VAL A 44 2.58 -16.82 -6.79
CA VAL A 44 2.69 -18.09 -7.54
C VAL A 44 3.93 -18.83 -7.07
N ARG A 45 3.77 -20.10 -6.71
CA ARG A 45 4.83 -21.07 -6.41
C ARG A 45 4.60 -22.32 -7.22
N GLU A 46 5.56 -23.23 -7.24
CA GLU A 46 5.45 -24.50 -7.97
C GLU A 46 4.28 -25.36 -7.45
N ASP A 47 4.02 -25.29 -6.14
CA ASP A 47 3.03 -26.12 -5.42
C ASP A 47 1.74 -25.38 -5.06
N ALA A 48 1.67 -24.05 -5.21
CA ALA A 48 0.52 -23.27 -4.76
C ALA A 48 0.37 -21.92 -5.44
N HIS A 49 -0.88 -21.51 -5.65
CA HIS A 49 -1.28 -20.16 -6.01
C HIS A 49 -2.03 -19.55 -4.84
N ASN A 50 -1.38 -18.64 -4.10
CA ASN A 50 -1.98 -18.00 -2.94
C ASN A 50 -2.43 -16.57 -3.27
N LEU A 51 -3.70 -16.29 -3.03
CA LEU A 51 -4.30 -14.97 -3.27
C LEU A 51 -4.46 -14.23 -1.94
N TYR A 52 -3.93 -13.04 -1.88
CA TYR A 52 -4.01 -12.13 -0.73
C TYR A 52 -4.90 -10.94 -1.08
N GLY A 53 -5.79 -10.54 -0.16
CA GLY A 53 -6.76 -9.48 -0.39
C GLY A 53 -6.69 -8.38 0.66
N PHE A 54 -6.94 -7.14 0.24
CA PHE A 54 -6.81 -5.94 1.06
C PHE A 54 -7.97 -5.00 0.80
N ALA A 55 -8.47 -4.34 1.83
CA ALA A 55 -9.54 -3.35 1.72
C ALA A 55 -9.07 -2.07 1.00
N SER A 56 -7.78 -1.77 1.07
CA SER A 56 -7.20 -0.57 0.46
C SER A 56 -5.95 -0.85 -0.38
N ALA A 57 -5.64 0.07 -1.30
CA ALA A 57 -4.43 0.00 -2.11
C ALA A 57 -3.15 0.18 -1.28
N GLU A 58 -3.25 0.97 -0.20
CA GLU A 58 -2.17 1.23 0.75
C GLU A 58 -1.79 -0.04 1.51
N GLU A 59 -2.78 -0.81 2.03
CA GLU A 59 -2.51 -2.11 2.67
C GLU A 59 -1.83 -3.08 1.71
N ARG A 60 -2.30 -3.16 0.46
CA ARG A 60 -1.67 -4.00 -0.56
C ARG A 60 -0.24 -3.55 -0.84
N THR A 61 0.02 -2.27 -0.91
CA THR A 61 1.36 -1.70 -1.14
C THR A 61 2.28 -2.02 0.03
N ALA A 62 1.82 -1.82 1.27
CA ALA A 62 2.56 -2.17 2.47
C ALA A 62 2.88 -3.68 2.51
N PHE A 63 1.91 -4.54 2.19
CA PHE A 63 2.13 -5.98 2.08
C PHE A 63 3.25 -6.32 1.09
N ARG A 64 3.21 -5.72 -0.12
CA ARG A 64 4.22 -5.93 -1.15
C ARG A 64 5.62 -5.45 -0.72
N GLN A 65 5.69 -4.39 0.06
CA GLN A 65 6.97 -3.92 0.63
C GLN A 65 7.49 -4.89 1.68
N LEU A 66 6.63 -5.36 2.58
CA LEU A 66 6.97 -6.31 3.64
C LEU A 66 7.51 -7.63 3.10
N ILE A 67 6.86 -8.25 2.11
CA ILE A 67 7.30 -9.54 1.56
C ILE A 67 8.60 -9.48 0.75
N ARG A 68 9.09 -8.28 0.42
CA ARG A 68 10.41 -8.08 -0.21
C ARG A 68 11.56 -8.10 0.79
N ILE A 69 11.24 -8.01 2.07
CA ILE A 69 12.23 -8.02 3.15
C ILE A 69 12.65 -9.46 3.44
N SER A 70 13.94 -9.72 3.41
CA SER A 70 14.47 -11.05 3.71
C SER A 70 14.04 -11.52 5.11
N GLY A 71 13.45 -12.71 5.18
CA GLY A 71 12.93 -13.30 6.41
C GLY A 71 11.48 -12.91 6.74
N ILE A 72 10.81 -12.11 5.90
CA ILE A 72 9.38 -11.82 6.01
C ILE A 72 8.62 -12.51 4.88
N GLY A 73 7.91 -13.58 5.23
CA GLY A 73 6.99 -14.25 4.31
C GLY A 73 5.59 -13.63 4.34
N ALA A 74 4.73 -14.06 3.42
CA ALA A 74 3.37 -13.53 3.30
C ALA A 74 2.56 -13.65 4.60
N ARG A 75 2.67 -14.78 5.33
CA ARG A 75 1.99 -14.98 6.61
C ARG A 75 2.44 -13.97 7.68
N THR A 76 3.74 -13.68 7.75
CA THR A 76 4.28 -12.66 8.67
C THR A 76 3.84 -11.27 8.25
N ALA A 77 3.82 -10.96 6.96
CA ALA A 77 3.34 -9.68 6.45
C ALA A 77 1.85 -9.46 6.76
N LEU A 78 1.01 -10.50 6.62
CA LEU A 78 -0.41 -10.43 7.06
C LEU A 78 -0.52 -10.23 8.56
N ALA A 79 0.33 -10.88 9.38
CA ALA A 79 0.32 -10.70 10.83
C ALA A 79 0.69 -9.25 11.22
N VAL A 80 1.65 -8.62 10.53
CA VAL A 80 1.97 -7.19 10.73
C VAL A 80 0.74 -6.33 10.47
N LEU A 81 0.12 -6.46 9.29
CA LEU A 81 -1.05 -5.65 8.89
C LEU A 81 -2.32 -6.00 9.69
N SER A 82 -2.34 -7.14 10.37
CA SER A 82 -3.40 -7.50 11.32
C SER A 82 -3.19 -6.87 12.70
N GLY A 83 -1.93 -6.64 13.08
CA GLY A 83 -1.56 -6.12 14.41
C GLY A 83 -1.40 -4.60 14.47
N MET A 84 -1.25 -3.93 13.33
CA MET A 84 -1.10 -2.48 13.25
C MET A 84 -1.59 -1.93 11.91
N SER A 85 -2.04 -0.67 11.91
CA SER A 85 -2.42 0.02 10.68
C SER A 85 -1.17 0.36 9.83
N VAL A 86 -1.39 0.71 8.55
CA VAL A 86 -0.30 1.18 7.67
C VAL A 86 0.34 2.46 8.22
N SER A 87 -0.45 3.34 8.82
CA SER A 87 0.04 4.57 9.47
C SER A 87 0.88 4.26 10.72
N ASP A 88 0.46 3.28 11.55
CA ASP A 88 1.24 2.83 12.71
C ASP A 88 2.56 2.20 12.31
N LEU A 89 2.56 1.42 11.21
CA LEU A 89 3.78 0.84 10.65
C LEU A 89 4.73 1.94 10.18
N ALA A 90 4.22 2.93 9.44
CA ALA A 90 5.01 4.07 8.97
C ALA A 90 5.58 4.88 10.14
N GLN A 91 4.81 5.12 11.18
CA GLN A 91 5.26 5.78 12.40
C GLN A 91 6.36 4.98 13.11
N SER A 92 6.16 3.66 13.28
CA SER A 92 7.17 2.79 13.90
C SER A 92 8.51 2.81 13.12
N VAL A 93 8.44 2.90 11.79
CA VAL A 93 9.63 3.04 10.93
C VAL A 93 10.29 4.41 11.13
N ALA A 94 9.53 5.49 11.19
CA ALA A 94 10.06 6.84 11.41
C ALA A 94 10.72 6.98 12.79
N GLU A 95 10.09 6.42 13.83
CA GLU A 95 10.57 6.45 15.22
C GLU A 95 11.64 5.37 15.53
N GLN A 96 11.89 4.44 14.59
CA GLN A 96 12.79 3.29 14.77
C GLN A 96 12.37 2.41 15.97
N ASP A 97 11.05 2.28 16.20
CA ASP A 97 10.49 1.51 17.32
C ASP A 97 10.40 0.02 17.01
N ALA A 98 11.49 -0.69 17.25
CA ALA A 98 11.54 -2.16 17.13
C ALA A 98 10.63 -2.87 18.15
N ALA A 99 10.41 -2.27 19.33
CA ALA A 99 9.61 -2.90 20.37
C ALA A 99 8.14 -3.02 19.96
N ARG A 100 7.61 -2.07 19.22
CA ARG A 100 6.26 -2.11 18.67
C ARG A 100 6.09 -3.26 17.68
N LEU A 101 7.07 -3.49 16.82
CA LEU A 101 7.07 -4.56 15.82
C LEU A 101 7.24 -5.95 16.43
N THR A 102 8.01 -6.10 17.51
CA THR A 102 8.20 -7.39 18.18
C THR A 102 6.94 -7.90 18.90
N ARG A 103 5.91 -7.06 19.07
CA ARG A 103 4.58 -7.50 19.57
C ARG A 103 3.81 -8.33 18.55
N VAL A 104 4.20 -8.25 17.28
CA VAL A 104 3.56 -9.03 16.22
C VAL A 104 4.06 -10.47 16.27
N PRO A 105 3.17 -11.48 16.34
CA PRO A 105 3.56 -12.88 16.34
C PRO A 105 4.43 -13.23 15.13
N GLY A 106 5.57 -13.89 15.37
CA GLY A 106 6.51 -14.28 14.32
C GLY A 106 7.58 -13.23 13.97
N ILE A 107 7.57 -12.06 14.64
CA ILE A 107 8.61 -11.05 14.49
C ILE A 107 9.49 -11.03 15.74
N GLY A 108 10.72 -11.54 15.58
CA GLY A 108 11.77 -11.42 16.60
C GLY A 108 12.53 -10.09 16.46
N LYS A 109 13.38 -9.78 17.48
CA LYS A 109 14.18 -8.55 17.54
C LYS A 109 14.97 -8.31 16.24
N LYS A 110 15.70 -9.32 15.75
CA LYS A 110 16.51 -9.19 14.51
C LYS A 110 15.66 -8.89 13.28
N THR A 111 14.46 -9.49 13.18
CA THR A 111 13.53 -9.25 12.07
C THR A 111 12.94 -7.85 12.15
N ALA A 112 12.60 -7.38 13.36
CA ALA A 112 12.09 -6.03 13.59
C ALA A 112 13.13 -4.96 13.21
N GLU A 113 14.37 -5.11 13.66
CA GLU A 113 15.48 -4.20 13.32
C GLU A 113 15.73 -4.14 11.80
N ARG A 114 15.74 -5.30 11.13
CA ARG A 114 15.88 -5.38 9.67
C ARG A 114 14.71 -4.71 8.95
N LEU A 115 13.46 -4.96 9.42
CA LEU A 115 12.27 -4.36 8.87
C LEU A 115 12.34 -2.83 8.92
N LEU A 116 12.72 -2.27 10.07
CA LEU A 116 12.90 -0.83 10.24
C LEU A 116 13.96 -0.27 9.29
N LEU A 117 15.10 -0.96 9.17
CA LEU A 117 16.19 -0.53 8.30
C LEU A 117 15.80 -0.54 6.82
N GLU A 118 15.18 -1.64 6.35
CA GLU A 118 14.82 -1.81 4.94
C GLU A 118 13.60 -0.96 4.53
N LEU A 119 12.67 -0.69 5.44
CA LEU A 119 11.53 0.20 5.18
C LEU A 119 11.90 1.67 5.26
N LYS A 120 12.89 2.07 6.05
CA LYS A 120 13.32 3.47 6.17
C LYS A 120 13.70 4.08 4.82
N GLY A 121 14.34 3.31 3.91
CA GLY A 121 14.65 3.75 2.56
C GLY A 121 13.42 3.82 1.64
N LYS A 122 12.42 2.98 1.86
CA LYS A 122 11.26 2.80 0.96
C LYS A 122 10.03 3.58 1.40
N VAL A 123 9.89 3.87 2.69
CA VAL A 123 8.86 4.78 3.22
C VAL A 123 9.20 6.23 2.85
N ALA A 124 10.48 6.57 2.70
CA ALA A 124 10.90 7.85 2.14
C ALA A 124 10.57 7.96 0.63
N GLU A 125 10.58 6.83 -0.11
CA GLU A 125 10.18 6.77 -1.53
C GLU A 125 8.68 6.53 -1.75
N GLY A 126 7.97 5.97 -0.75
CA GLY A 126 6.54 5.67 -0.76
C GLY A 126 5.71 6.45 0.24
N GLY A 127 6.35 7.27 1.03
CA GLY A 127 5.75 8.11 2.06
C GLY A 127 5.35 9.45 1.50
N GLU A 128 4.39 9.45 0.59
CA GLU A 128 3.43 10.52 0.39
C GLU A 128 2.28 10.05 -0.51
N ALA A 129 1.58 8.99 -0.06
CA ALA A 129 0.16 8.94 -0.36
C ALA A 129 -0.57 9.46 0.88
N ARG A 130 -0.42 10.74 1.17
CA ARG A 130 -1.51 11.51 1.75
C ARG A 130 -2.72 11.28 0.85
N PRO A 131 -3.96 11.13 1.38
CA PRO A 131 -5.15 11.08 0.55
C PRO A 131 -5.05 12.27 -0.40
N GLY A 132 -4.85 11.98 -1.70
CA GLY A 132 -4.27 12.89 -2.66
C GLY A 132 -5.08 14.16 -2.81
N GLY A 133 -4.51 15.23 -2.37
CA GLY A 133 -4.84 16.50 -2.97
C GLY A 133 -4.44 16.44 -4.45
N ARG A 134 -5.26 17.04 -5.32
CA ARG A 134 -5.04 17.12 -6.79
C ARG A 134 -3.58 17.46 -7.17
N ALA A 135 -2.89 18.23 -6.33
CA ALA A 135 -1.49 18.58 -6.47
C ALA A 135 -0.55 17.35 -6.48
N SER A 136 -0.82 16.33 -5.65
CA SER A 136 -0.03 15.10 -5.61
C SER A 136 -0.24 14.24 -6.87
N GLU A 137 -1.47 14.16 -7.37
CA GLU A 137 -1.78 13.43 -8.61
C GLU A 137 -1.10 14.08 -9.82
N VAL A 138 -1.11 15.41 -9.90
CA VAL A 138 -0.42 16.16 -10.96
C VAL A 138 1.09 15.97 -10.88
N LEU A 139 1.67 16.02 -9.69
CA LEU A 139 3.11 15.79 -9.47
C LEU A 139 3.51 14.39 -9.92
N GLN A 140 2.78 13.36 -9.52
CA GLN A 140 3.05 11.97 -9.92
C GLN A 140 2.94 11.79 -11.44
N ALA A 141 1.95 12.41 -12.08
CA ALA A 141 1.80 12.35 -13.53
C ALA A 141 3.00 12.99 -14.25
N LEU A 142 3.52 14.13 -13.77
CA LEU A 142 4.68 14.80 -14.35
C LEU A 142 5.97 13.97 -14.19
N VAL A 143 6.16 13.35 -13.02
CA VAL A 143 7.30 12.43 -12.78
C VAL A 143 7.20 11.21 -13.68
N ALA A 144 6.01 10.63 -13.86
CA ALA A 144 5.78 9.52 -14.78
C ALA A 144 6.06 9.88 -16.26
N LEU A 145 5.92 11.16 -16.62
CA LEU A 145 6.27 11.69 -17.93
C LEU A 145 7.78 12.02 -18.10
N GLY A 146 8.60 11.76 -17.06
CA GLY A 146 10.05 11.88 -17.11
C GLY A 146 10.63 13.19 -16.58
N TYR A 147 9.81 14.08 -16.00
CA TYR A 147 10.32 15.29 -15.33
C TYR A 147 10.87 14.94 -13.95
N SER A 148 11.90 15.66 -13.50
CA SER A 148 12.42 15.49 -12.14
C SER A 148 11.40 15.97 -11.09
N GLU A 149 11.43 15.38 -9.87
CA GLU A 149 10.53 15.79 -8.79
C GLU A 149 10.62 17.29 -8.49
N LYS A 150 11.82 17.88 -8.60
CA LYS A 150 12.04 19.30 -8.35
C LYS A 150 11.34 20.18 -9.39
N GLU A 151 11.39 19.80 -10.64
CA GLU A 151 10.71 20.50 -11.75
C GLU A 151 9.20 20.34 -11.65
N ALA A 152 8.74 19.11 -11.38
CA ALA A 152 7.33 18.80 -11.19
C ALA A 152 6.73 19.56 -10.00
N ALA A 153 7.41 19.57 -8.84
CA ALA A 153 6.99 20.31 -7.66
C ALA A 153 6.93 21.84 -7.89
N ALA A 154 7.90 22.39 -8.61
CA ALA A 154 7.89 23.80 -8.98
C ALA A 154 6.71 24.16 -9.89
N ALA A 155 6.41 23.29 -10.89
CA ALA A 155 5.31 23.51 -11.82
C ALA A 155 3.93 23.40 -11.14
N VAL A 156 3.79 22.51 -10.15
CA VAL A 156 2.54 22.30 -9.41
C VAL A 156 2.27 23.44 -8.43
N LYS A 157 3.30 24.06 -7.88
CA LYS A 157 3.17 25.14 -6.87
C LYS A 157 2.43 26.36 -7.40
N ASP A 158 2.56 26.64 -8.68
CA ASP A 158 1.99 27.84 -9.33
C ASP A 158 0.58 27.57 -9.93
N LEU A 159 0.02 26.38 -9.71
CA LEU A 159 -1.30 26.01 -10.25
C LEU A 159 -2.42 26.43 -9.30
N ALA A 160 -3.57 26.85 -9.87
CA ALA A 160 -4.77 27.13 -9.10
C ALA A 160 -5.30 25.83 -8.46
N ALA A 161 -5.66 25.90 -7.18
CA ALA A 161 -6.04 24.72 -6.36
C ALA A 161 -7.35 24.04 -6.79
N ASP A 162 -8.19 24.70 -7.58
CA ASP A 162 -9.52 24.27 -8.01
C ASP A 162 -9.57 23.66 -9.42
N LEU A 163 -8.44 23.69 -10.17
CA LEU A 163 -8.37 23.13 -11.53
C LEU A 163 -8.61 21.60 -11.53
N PRO A 164 -9.40 21.07 -12.49
CA PRO A 164 -9.46 19.62 -12.74
C PRO A 164 -8.05 19.05 -13.01
N VAL A 165 -7.78 17.81 -12.54
CA VAL A 165 -6.44 17.19 -12.66
C VAL A 165 -5.89 17.21 -14.08
N ALA A 166 -6.73 16.91 -15.08
CA ALA A 166 -6.33 16.92 -16.49
C ALA A 166 -5.89 18.31 -16.99
N ASP A 167 -6.56 19.37 -16.54
CA ASP A 167 -6.25 20.74 -16.92
C ASP A 167 -5.03 21.25 -16.14
N ALA A 168 -4.88 20.85 -14.89
CA ALA A 168 -3.70 21.10 -14.07
C ALA A 168 -2.44 20.47 -14.68
N ILE A 169 -2.50 19.22 -15.17
CA ILE A 169 -1.40 18.56 -15.88
C ILE A 169 -1.04 19.35 -17.15
N ARG A 170 -2.01 19.74 -17.97
CA ARG A 170 -1.78 20.54 -19.19
C ARG A 170 -1.13 21.88 -18.88
N ALA A 171 -1.59 22.58 -17.85
CA ALA A 171 -1.02 23.85 -17.42
C ALA A 171 0.42 23.71 -16.92
N ALA A 172 0.71 22.68 -16.12
CA ALA A 172 2.06 22.37 -15.66
C ALA A 172 3.01 22.06 -16.82
N LEU A 173 2.61 21.22 -17.76
CA LEU A 173 3.39 20.89 -18.96
C LEU A 173 3.69 22.15 -19.81
N LYS A 174 2.72 23.05 -19.95
CA LYS A 174 2.92 24.32 -20.66
C LYS A 174 3.93 25.24 -19.97
N THR A 175 3.99 25.20 -18.65
CA THR A 175 4.97 25.95 -17.85
C THR A 175 6.38 25.35 -17.98
N LEU A 176 6.47 24.02 -17.98
CA LEU A 176 7.72 23.28 -18.12
C LEU A 176 8.31 23.38 -19.54
N ALA A 177 7.46 23.39 -20.58
CA ALA A 177 7.89 23.54 -21.98
C ALA A 177 8.39 24.95 -22.35
N ARG A 178 8.19 25.95 -21.48
CA ARG A 178 8.66 27.34 -21.68
C ARG A 178 10.00 27.65 -21.00
N ARG A 179 10.56 26.66 -20.29
CA ARG A 179 11.88 26.76 -19.65
C ARG A 179 12.92 25.98 -20.45
#